data_3e9c416f985d8074b3b5b02bf885d533
#
_entry.id   3e9c416f985d8074b3b5b02bf885d533
#
_cell.length_a   1.000
_cell.length_b   1.000
_cell.length_c   1.000
_cell.angle_alpha   90.00
_cell.angle_beta   90.00
_cell.angle_gamma   90.00
#
_symmetry.space_group_name_H-M   'P 1'
#
loop_
_entity.id
_entity.type
_entity.pdbx_description
1 polymer ?
#
loop_
_entity_poly.entity_id
_entity_poly.type
_entity_poly.pdbx_seq_one_letter_code
_entity_poly.pdbx_strand_id
1 'polypeptide(L)'
;MSIKRYSSTADTTITNAYKSSLTTRGTGSNMGAADILEVFSLTGQESSGSVELSRLLIQFPVSGTATGEIKADRTAGTIPASGSVRFYLKLFNAKHGNTLPRDLILNVQAVSQSWAEGGGLDMENYTDIGVANWVSGNLSGSVGAPVSTKGGWDGAWGTSSMDQTTGYTPGGTYHTAAYDPGSDGMPMYTQTFTGGDEDLEVDVTAAVEEWVAGTYLNYGFGVHLTSSQEAYSVGDGTNVPRNLNGSSDSYYTKKFFSRTSDFFFKRPVL
;
A
#
# COMPACT_ATOMS: atom_id res chain seq x y z
N MET A 1 27.73 -16.82 0.94
CA MET A 1 26.47 -16.11 1.26
C MET A 1 25.44 -16.58 0.24
N SER A 2 24.31 -17.14 0.65
CA SER A 2 23.23 -17.56 -0.25
C SER A 2 22.13 -16.48 -0.23
N ILE A 3 21.51 -16.22 -1.37
CA ILE A 3 20.37 -15.33 -1.51
C ILE A 3 19.17 -16.19 -1.87
N LYS A 4 18.06 -16.01 -1.16
CA LYS A 4 16.77 -16.60 -1.50
C LYS A 4 15.78 -15.48 -1.80
N ARG A 5 14.90 -15.68 -2.77
CA ARG A 5 13.88 -14.69 -3.17
C ARG A 5 12.49 -15.27 -2.94
N TYR A 6 11.61 -14.45 -2.40
CA TYR A 6 10.19 -14.74 -2.23
C TYR A 6 9.40 -13.68 -3.01
N SER A 7 8.70 -14.11 -4.04
CA SER A 7 7.85 -13.20 -4.83
C SER A 7 6.60 -12.82 -4.05
N SER A 8 6.04 -11.63 -4.34
CA SER A 8 4.76 -11.20 -3.78
C SER A 8 3.65 -12.19 -4.12
N THR A 9 2.72 -12.39 -3.19
CA THR A 9 1.54 -13.24 -3.35
C THR A 9 0.31 -12.45 -3.76
N ALA A 10 0.29 -11.16 -3.43
CA ALA A 10 -0.75 -10.22 -3.81
C ALA A 10 -0.15 -8.81 -3.89
N ASP A 11 -0.61 -8.01 -4.85
CA ASP A 11 -0.32 -6.58 -4.90
C ASP A 11 -1.42 -5.81 -5.64
N THR A 12 -1.60 -4.55 -5.28
CA THR A 12 -2.55 -3.65 -5.95
C THR A 12 -2.20 -2.19 -5.67
N THR A 13 -2.66 -1.29 -6.52
CA THR A 13 -2.72 0.14 -6.25
C THR A 13 -4.13 0.51 -5.79
N ILE A 14 -4.23 1.29 -4.73
CA ILE A 14 -5.49 1.91 -4.26
C ILE A 14 -5.41 3.42 -4.50
N THR A 15 -6.51 4.04 -4.98
CA THR A 15 -6.47 5.44 -5.39
C THR A 15 -7.81 6.15 -5.18
N ASN A 16 -7.74 7.47 -4.97
CA ASN A 16 -8.88 8.38 -5.02
C ASN A 16 -8.88 9.29 -6.27
N ALA A 17 -8.10 8.93 -7.29
CA ALA A 17 -8.04 9.69 -8.53
C ALA A 17 -9.42 9.95 -9.14
N TYR A 18 -9.54 11.07 -9.84
CA TYR A 18 -10.73 11.33 -10.64
C TYR A 18 -10.77 10.42 -11.87
N LYS A 19 -11.98 10.03 -12.27
CA LYS A 19 -12.20 9.41 -13.57
C LYS A 19 -11.94 10.41 -14.69
N SER A 20 -11.78 9.93 -15.92
CA SER A 20 -11.48 10.79 -17.10
C SER A 20 -12.47 11.93 -17.29
N SER A 21 -13.70 11.77 -16.82
CA SER A 21 -14.72 12.84 -16.84
C SER A 21 -14.45 14.00 -15.87
N LEU A 22 -13.52 13.83 -14.92
CA LEU A 22 -13.21 14.77 -13.82
C LEU A 22 -14.42 15.15 -12.94
N THR A 23 -15.50 14.38 -13.00
CA THR A 23 -16.74 14.64 -12.23
C THR A 23 -16.91 13.70 -11.05
N THR A 24 -16.29 12.53 -11.11
CA THR A 24 -16.39 11.49 -10.06
C THR A 24 -15.04 10.88 -9.78
N ARG A 25 -14.81 10.52 -8.51
CA ARG A 25 -13.59 9.82 -8.11
C ARG A 25 -13.71 8.31 -8.33
N GLY A 26 -12.61 7.69 -8.71
CA GLY A 26 -12.48 6.23 -8.86
C GLY A 26 -12.16 5.50 -7.55
N THR A 27 -12.67 5.95 -6.42
CA THR A 27 -12.33 5.41 -5.08
C THR A 27 -12.68 3.94 -4.87
N GLY A 28 -13.58 3.39 -5.67
CA GLY A 28 -13.93 1.96 -5.69
C GLY A 28 -13.16 1.16 -6.73
N SER A 29 -12.23 1.77 -7.47
CA SER A 29 -11.46 1.09 -8.52
C SER A 29 -10.46 0.11 -7.93
N ASN A 30 -10.28 -1.02 -8.62
CA ASN A 30 -9.32 -2.06 -8.25
C ASN A 30 -8.30 -2.28 -9.37
N MET A 31 -7.05 -2.49 -9.01
CA MET A 31 -5.92 -2.68 -9.92
C MET A 31 -5.08 -3.92 -9.58
N GLY A 32 -5.69 -4.96 -9.00
CA GLY A 32 -5.00 -6.19 -8.60
C GLY A 32 -4.45 -7.02 -9.76
N ALA A 33 -4.94 -6.80 -10.99
CA ALA A 33 -4.39 -7.46 -12.19
C ALA A 33 -3.58 -6.51 -13.09
N ALA A 34 -3.34 -5.27 -12.66
CA ALA A 34 -2.55 -4.31 -13.44
C ALA A 34 -1.05 -4.68 -13.44
N ASP A 35 -0.37 -4.49 -14.58
CA ASP A 35 1.07 -4.80 -14.73
C ASP A 35 1.98 -3.84 -13.96
N ILE A 36 1.46 -2.69 -13.57
CA ILE A 36 2.20 -1.59 -12.95
C ILE A 36 1.51 -1.18 -11.65
N LEU A 37 2.33 -1.03 -10.62
CA LEU A 37 1.98 -0.39 -9.35
C LEU A 37 2.36 1.08 -9.40
N GLU A 38 1.48 1.97 -8.95
CA GLU A 38 1.71 3.41 -9.08
C GLU A 38 1.42 4.16 -7.77
N VAL A 39 2.43 4.89 -7.27
CA VAL A 39 2.29 5.83 -6.15
C VAL A 39 2.35 7.24 -6.71
N PHE A 40 1.33 8.03 -6.43
CA PHE A 40 1.31 9.43 -6.82
C PHE A 40 0.61 10.33 -5.80
N SER A 41 0.93 11.61 -5.91
CA SER A 41 0.22 12.72 -5.27
C SER A 41 0.14 13.86 -6.29
N LEU A 42 -1.06 14.19 -6.72
CA LEU A 42 -1.32 15.18 -7.76
C LEU A 42 -2.33 16.21 -7.26
N THR A 43 -2.08 17.49 -7.59
CA THR A 43 -2.94 18.60 -7.21
C THR A 43 -3.48 19.32 -8.45
N GLY A 44 -4.72 19.76 -8.40
CA GLY A 44 -5.28 20.69 -9.35
C GLY A 44 -5.73 20.12 -10.70
N GLN A 45 -6.02 18.81 -10.80
CA GLN A 45 -6.49 18.23 -12.07
C GLN A 45 -7.92 18.61 -12.41
N GLU A 46 -8.82 18.56 -11.44
CA GLU A 46 -10.24 18.94 -11.63
C GLU A 46 -10.45 20.41 -11.29
N SER A 47 -9.88 20.85 -10.15
CA SER A 47 -9.95 22.24 -9.68
C SER A 47 -8.70 22.56 -8.88
N SER A 48 -8.42 23.86 -8.64
CA SER A 48 -7.23 24.29 -7.89
C SER A 48 -7.12 23.73 -6.47
N GLY A 49 -8.22 23.21 -5.92
CA GLY A 49 -8.25 22.56 -4.59
C GLY A 49 -8.32 21.05 -4.64
N SER A 50 -8.39 20.42 -5.83
CA SER A 50 -8.50 18.99 -5.94
C SER A 50 -7.15 18.30 -5.68
N VAL A 51 -7.21 17.14 -5.00
CA VAL A 51 -6.06 16.32 -4.64
C VAL A 51 -6.33 14.88 -5.01
N GLU A 52 -5.38 14.26 -5.69
CA GLU A 52 -5.44 12.85 -6.09
C GLU A 52 -4.24 12.10 -5.52
N LEU A 53 -4.51 10.99 -4.85
CA LEU A 53 -3.52 10.17 -4.19
C LEU A 53 -3.64 8.71 -4.64
N SER A 54 -2.51 8.02 -4.67
CA SER A 54 -2.49 6.57 -4.73
C SER A 54 -1.46 5.99 -3.77
N ARG A 55 -1.68 4.75 -3.36
CA ARG A 55 -0.81 3.98 -2.47
C ARG A 55 -0.78 2.53 -2.92
N LEU A 56 0.29 1.81 -2.60
CA LEU A 56 0.44 0.40 -2.92
C LEU A 56 0.15 -0.46 -1.70
N LEU A 57 -0.40 -1.64 -1.97
CA LEU A 57 -0.50 -2.74 -1.01
C LEU A 57 0.23 -3.94 -1.62
N ILE A 58 1.13 -4.59 -0.86
CA ILE A 58 1.94 -5.70 -1.36
C ILE A 58 2.08 -6.74 -0.24
N GLN A 59 1.75 -7.99 -0.52
CA GLN A 59 1.85 -9.09 0.44
C GLN A 59 2.85 -10.15 -0.02
N PHE A 60 3.55 -10.76 0.94
CA PHE A 60 4.55 -11.80 0.73
C PHE A 60 4.23 -13.06 1.53
N PRO A 61 4.74 -14.24 1.11
CA PRO A 61 4.50 -15.52 1.78
C PRO A 61 5.38 -15.66 3.04
N VAL A 62 5.04 -14.99 4.14
CA VAL A 62 5.90 -14.89 5.33
C VAL A 62 5.50 -15.86 6.42
N SER A 63 4.23 -15.87 6.83
CA SER A 63 3.78 -16.47 8.08
C SER A 63 3.18 -17.87 7.96
N GLY A 64 2.98 -18.36 6.74
CA GLY A 64 2.41 -19.68 6.47
C GLY A 64 3.39 -20.82 6.72
N THR A 65 2.86 -22.03 6.69
CA THR A 65 3.61 -23.28 6.92
C THR A 65 3.81 -24.11 5.65
N ALA A 66 3.29 -23.64 4.51
CA ALA A 66 3.44 -24.29 3.22
C ALA A 66 4.87 -24.13 2.67
N THR A 67 5.31 -25.06 1.83
CA THR A 67 6.60 -24.98 1.14
C THR A 67 6.68 -23.67 0.34
N GLY A 68 7.77 -22.94 0.49
CA GLY A 68 7.98 -21.64 -0.17
C GLY A 68 7.58 -20.44 0.70
N GLU A 69 7.09 -20.66 1.89
CA GLU A 69 6.86 -19.63 2.91
C GLU A 69 8.11 -19.41 3.77
N ILE A 70 8.36 -18.17 4.16
CA ILE A 70 9.56 -17.81 4.95
C ILE A 70 9.59 -18.56 6.29
N LYS A 71 8.46 -18.63 7.00
CA LYS A 71 8.35 -19.35 8.27
C LYS A 71 8.58 -20.84 8.11
N ALA A 72 8.05 -21.46 7.06
CA ALA A 72 8.28 -22.87 6.76
C ALA A 72 9.75 -23.16 6.45
N ASP A 73 10.38 -22.31 5.65
CA ASP A 73 11.80 -22.43 5.29
C ASP A 73 12.72 -22.26 6.52
N ARG A 74 12.35 -21.39 7.44
CA ARG A 74 13.06 -21.24 8.72
C ARG A 74 12.93 -22.51 9.58
N THR A 75 11.74 -23.05 9.68
CA THR A 75 11.48 -24.28 10.44
C THR A 75 12.24 -25.48 9.86
N ALA A 76 12.35 -25.53 8.53
CA ALA A 76 13.11 -26.57 7.82
C ALA A 76 14.64 -26.34 7.85
N GLY A 77 15.12 -25.22 8.40
CA GLY A 77 16.54 -24.85 8.40
C GLY A 77 17.09 -24.40 7.02
N THR A 78 16.23 -24.16 6.06
CA THR A 78 16.60 -23.67 4.71
C THR A 78 17.12 -22.23 4.77
N ILE A 79 16.61 -21.42 5.68
CA ILE A 79 17.13 -20.10 6.02
C ILE A 79 17.56 -20.07 7.49
N PRO A 80 18.60 -19.30 7.83
CA PRO A 80 19.11 -19.21 9.19
C PRO A 80 18.09 -18.69 10.21
N ALA A 81 18.40 -18.88 11.49
CA ALA A 81 17.62 -18.34 12.59
C ALA A 81 17.59 -16.80 12.57
N SER A 82 16.65 -16.22 13.31
CA SER A 82 16.55 -14.78 13.53
C SER A 82 17.91 -14.19 13.98
N GLY A 83 18.21 -12.98 13.50
CA GLY A 83 19.48 -12.30 13.74
C GLY A 83 20.63 -12.69 12.79
N SER A 84 20.49 -13.78 12.02
CA SER A 84 21.51 -14.25 11.07
C SER A 84 21.09 -14.09 9.59
N VAL A 85 19.92 -13.52 9.33
CA VAL A 85 19.37 -13.26 8.00
C VAL A 85 18.84 -11.83 7.95
N ARG A 86 18.87 -11.23 6.76
CA ARG A 86 18.23 -9.94 6.50
C ARG A 86 17.25 -10.09 5.37
N PHE A 87 16.15 -9.36 5.47
CA PHE A 87 15.08 -9.33 4.48
C PHE A 87 15.00 -7.92 3.87
N TYR A 88 15.10 -7.86 2.55
CA TYR A 88 15.01 -6.61 1.80
C TYR A 88 13.76 -6.65 0.93
N LEU A 89 12.87 -5.68 1.12
CA LEU A 89 11.80 -5.44 0.16
C LEU A 89 12.39 -4.74 -1.05
N LYS A 90 12.21 -5.33 -2.24
CA LYS A 90 12.66 -4.73 -3.49
C LYS A 90 11.51 -4.62 -4.48
N LEU A 91 11.29 -3.38 -4.97
CA LEU A 91 10.39 -3.06 -6.06
C LEU A 91 11.20 -2.46 -7.20
N PHE A 92 11.02 -2.99 -8.41
CA PHE A 92 11.77 -2.57 -9.58
C PHE A 92 11.09 -1.42 -10.29
N ASN A 93 11.82 -0.36 -10.56
CA ASN A 93 11.32 0.82 -11.25
C ASN A 93 10.79 0.47 -12.64
N ALA A 94 9.56 0.88 -12.92
CA ALA A 94 8.95 0.83 -14.24
C ALA A 94 9.11 2.20 -14.91
N LYS A 95 9.82 2.24 -16.03
CA LYS A 95 10.06 3.50 -16.78
C LYS A 95 8.74 4.05 -17.31
N HIS A 96 8.60 5.36 -17.23
CA HIS A 96 7.51 6.11 -17.87
C HIS A 96 8.08 7.34 -18.59
N GLY A 97 7.33 7.88 -19.56
CA GLY A 97 7.79 9.00 -20.39
C GLY A 97 7.70 10.39 -19.74
N ASN A 98 7.21 10.45 -18.50
CA ASN A 98 7.06 11.71 -17.78
C ASN A 98 8.36 12.09 -17.06
N THR A 99 8.48 13.36 -16.67
CA THR A 99 9.58 13.85 -15.83
C THR A 99 9.61 13.06 -14.52
N LEU A 100 10.78 12.53 -14.18
CA LEU A 100 10.98 11.82 -12.92
C LEU A 100 10.98 12.81 -11.75
N PRO A 101 10.24 12.54 -10.67
CA PRO A 101 10.28 13.39 -9.49
C PRO A 101 11.66 13.24 -8.81
N ARG A 102 12.27 14.37 -8.47
CA ARG A 102 13.47 14.41 -7.62
C ARG A 102 13.05 14.61 -6.18
N ASP A 103 13.90 14.12 -5.28
CA ASP A 103 13.69 14.22 -3.83
C ASP A 103 12.34 13.60 -3.37
N LEU A 104 11.88 12.58 -4.12
CA LEU A 104 10.74 11.77 -3.77
C LEU A 104 11.09 10.91 -2.54
N ILE A 105 10.19 10.89 -1.56
CA ILE A 105 10.37 10.06 -0.35
C ILE A 105 9.18 9.12 -0.22
N LEU A 106 9.46 7.81 -0.25
CA LEU A 106 8.46 6.78 0.00
C LEU A 106 8.65 6.17 1.39
N ASN A 107 7.53 6.01 2.07
CA ASN A 107 7.41 5.20 3.27
C ASN A 107 6.96 3.79 2.92
N VAL A 108 7.51 2.80 3.60
CA VAL A 108 7.06 1.41 3.61
C VAL A 108 6.61 1.08 5.02
N GLN A 109 5.35 0.71 5.19
CA GLN A 109 4.73 0.52 6.49
C GLN A 109 3.86 -0.73 6.49
N ALA A 110 3.87 -1.49 7.59
CA ALA A 110 3.06 -2.70 7.68
C ALA A 110 1.56 -2.36 7.68
N VAL A 111 0.79 -3.09 6.88
CA VAL A 111 -0.67 -2.98 6.84
C VAL A 111 -1.27 -3.66 8.07
N SER A 112 -2.21 -3.01 8.73
CA SER A 112 -2.81 -3.50 9.98
C SER A 112 -4.15 -4.23 9.81
N GLN A 113 -4.67 -4.27 8.59
CA GLN A 113 -5.96 -4.90 8.27
C GLN A 113 -5.85 -5.79 7.03
N SER A 114 -6.59 -6.91 7.02
CA SER A 114 -6.66 -7.81 5.87
C SER A 114 -7.28 -7.13 4.65
N TRP A 115 -6.81 -7.53 3.47
CA TRP A 115 -7.29 -7.03 2.20
C TRP A 115 -7.30 -8.13 1.12
N ALA A 116 -8.06 -7.95 0.08
CA ALA A 116 -8.14 -8.84 -1.07
C ALA A 116 -7.64 -8.14 -2.33
N GLU A 117 -6.80 -8.81 -3.11
CA GLU A 117 -6.14 -8.23 -4.28
C GLU A 117 -7.12 -7.79 -5.37
N GLY A 118 -8.09 -8.64 -5.69
CA GLY A 118 -9.00 -8.42 -6.81
C GLY A 118 -8.39 -8.70 -8.19
N GLY A 119 -9.16 -8.42 -9.23
CA GLY A 119 -8.78 -8.68 -10.63
C GLY A 119 -8.99 -7.48 -11.55
N GLY A 120 -9.09 -6.27 -10.99
CA GLY A 120 -9.26 -5.05 -11.77
C GLY A 120 -7.97 -4.63 -12.48
N LEU A 121 -8.13 -3.88 -13.58
CA LEU A 121 -7.03 -3.50 -14.48
C LEU A 121 -6.77 -2.00 -14.55
N ASP A 122 -7.73 -1.16 -14.12
CA ASP A 122 -7.58 0.29 -14.27
C ASP A 122 -8.31 1.09 -13.19
N MET A 123 -8.02 2.37 -13.12
CA MET A 123 -8.57 3.32 -12.14
C MET A 123 -9.96 3.84 -12.53
N GLU A 124 -10.48 3.50 -13.71
CA GLU A 124 -11.67 4.14 -14.26
C GLU A 124 -12.90 3.23 -14.25
N ASN A 125 -12.77 2.02 -14.77
CA ASN A 125 -13.91 1.16 -15.08
C ASN A 125 -14.11 0.01 -14.10
N TYR A 126 -13.04 -0.42 -13.44
CA TYR A 126 -13.10 -1.55 -12.53
C TYR A 126 -13.55 -1.11 -11.14
N THR A 127 -14.77 -1.47 -10.80
CA THR A 127 -15.35 -1.29 -9.47
C THR A 127 -15.72 -2.67 -8.93
N ASP A 128 -14.79 -3.31 -8.23
CA ASP A 128 -15.00 -4.62 -7.65
C ASP A 128 -15.49 -4.52 -6.21
N ILE A 129 -16.52 -5.29 -5.90
CA ILE A 129 -17.02 -5.45 -4.52
C ILE A 129 -16.22 -6.56 -3.85
N GLY A 130 -15.81 -6.33 -2.60
CA GLY A 130 -15.11 -7.34 -1.81
C GLY A 130 -13.60 -7.40 -2.02
N VAL A 131 -13.03 -6.44 -2.75
CA VAL A 131 -11.59 -6.34 -2.98
C VAL A 131 -11.03 -4.97 -2.58
N ALA A 132 -9.71 -4.89 -2.45
CA ALA A 132 -9.04 -3.67 -2.03
C ALA A 132 -9.27 -2.51 -3.02
N ASN A 133 -9.65 -1.37 -2.45
CA ASN A 133 -9.77 -0.09 -3.13
C ASN A 133 -9.44 1.03 -2.13
N TRP A 134 -9.61 2.28 -2.52
CA TRP A 134 -9.29 3.43 -1.65
C TRP A 134 -10.10 3.45 -0.34
N VAL A 135 -11.33 2.92 -0.35
CA VAL A 135 -12.28 3.01 0.76
C VAL A 135 -12.20 1.80 1.68
N SER A 136 -11.85 0.63 1.14
CA SER A 136 -11.92 -0.64 1.88
C SER A 136 -10.87 -1.64 1.44
N GLY A 137 -10.54 -2.59 2.34
CA GLY A 137 -9.65 -3.71 2.05
C GLY A 137 -10.37 -4.92 1.47
N ASN A 138 -11.59 -5.20 1.92
CA ASN A 138 -12.35 -6.40 1.53
C ASN A 138 -13.83 -6.25 1.88
N LEU A 139 -14.53 -5.34 1.22
CA LEU A 139 -15.96 -5.14 1.45
C LEU A 139 -16.77 -6.41 1.10
N SER A 140 -17.43 -7.01 2.08
CA SER A 140 -18.44 -8.02 1.84
C SER A 140 -19.82 -7.34 1.75
N GLY A 141 -20.27 -6.98 0.55
CA GLY A 141 -21.56 -6.34 0.35
C GLY A 141 -21.54 -5.24 -0.71
N SER A 142 -22.69 -4.62 -0.97
CA SER A 142 -22.79 -3.53 -1.93
C SER A 142 -22.04 -2.29 -1.45
N VAL A 143 -21.23 -1.69 -2.32
CA VAL A 143 -20.63 -0.38 -2.07
C VAL A 143 -21.75 0.60 -1.70
N GLY A 144 -21.74 1.13 -0.49
CA GLY A 144 -22.75 2.05 -0.01
C GLY A 144 -23.71 1.49 1.04
N ALA A 145 -23.65 0.22 1.38
CA ALA A 145 -24.45 -0.33 2.47
C ALA A 145 -23.73 -0.17 3.82
N PRO A 146 -24.28 0.57 4.79
CA PRO A 146 -23.73 0.61 6.13
C PRO A 146 -23.87 -0.76 6.78
N VAL A 147 -22.77 -1.33 7.27
CA VAL A 147 -22.80 -2.60 7.98
C VAL A 147 -22.77 -2.37 9.47
N SER A 148 -23.84 -2.81 10.06
CA SER A 148 -24.10 -3.08 11.48
C SER A 148 -23.71 -2.03 12.53
N THR A 149 -24.57 -1.91 13.50
CA THR A 149 -24.50 -1.46 14.92
C THR A 149 -23.36 -0.54 15.43
N LYS A 150 -22.33 -0.27 14.63
CA LYS A 150 -21.22 0.64 14.95
C LYS A 150 -20.95 1.73 13.89
N GLY A 151 -21.83 1.90 12.91
CA GLY A 151 -21.74 3.00 11.94
C GLY A 151 -20.58 2.92 10.93
N GLY A 152 -19.90 1.78 10.81
CA GLY A 152 -18.83 1.55 9.86
C GLY A 152 -19.25 0.67 8.68
N TRP A 153 -18.50 0.75 7.60
CA TRP A 153 -18.61 -0.13 6.43
C TRP A 153 -17.87 -1.44 6.73
N ASP A 154 -18.48 -2.59 6.45
CA ASP A 154 -17.79 -3.87 6.62
C ASP A 154 -16.59 -3.92 5.68
N GLY A 155 -15.38 -4.18 6.23
CA GLY A 155 -14.14 -4.17 5.46
C GLY A 155 -13.57 -2.78 5.12
N ALA A 156 -14.22 -1.69 5.51
CA ALA A 156 -13.66 -0.34 5.36
C ALA A 156 -12.34 -0.19 6.14
N TRP A 157 -11.40 0.62 5.62
CA TRP A 157 -10.16 0.88 6.31
C TRP A 157 -10.39 1.63 7.63
N GLY A 158 -9.73 1.20 8.70
CA GLY A 158 -9.67 1.94 9.96
C GLY A 158 -10.95 1.94 10.80
N THR A 159 -11.54 0.80 11.06
CA THR A 159 -12.76 0.66 11.88
C THR A 159 -12.59 0.98 13.37
N SER A 160 -11.41 1.30 13.85
CA SER A 160 -11.17 1.60 15.26
C SER A 160 -11.17 3.10 15.56
N SER A 161 -12.25 3.57 16.17
CA SER A 161 -12.33 4.75 17.06
C SER A 161 -11.93 6.13 16.53
N MET A 162 -11.56 6.33 15.30
CA MET A 162 -11.27 7.66 14.77
C MET A 162 -12.46 8.18 13.99
N ASP A 163 -13.04 9.24 14.51
CA ASP A 163 -14.17 9.97 13.95
C ASP A 163 -15.47 9.15 13.77
N GLN A 164 -16.32 9.26 14.77
CA GLN A 164 -17.66 8.65 14.80
C GLN A 164 -18.63 9.20 13.71
N THR A 165 -18.19 10.18 12.94
CA THR A 165 -18.99 10.79 11.86
C THR A 165 -18.78 10.14 10.51
N THR A 166 -17.62 9.54 10.24
CA THR A 166 -17.30 8.93 8.95
C THR A 166 -16.86 7.47 9.05
N GLY A 167 -16.39 7.02 10.18
CA GLY A 167 -16.15 5.60 10.51
C GLY A 167 -15.05 4.88 9.73
N TYR A 168 -14.39 5.49 8.76
CA TYR A 168 -13.29 4.89 8.00
C TYR A 168 -12.16 5.88 7.69
N THR A 169 -10.95 5.35 7.53
CA THR A 169 -9.78 6.12 7.09
C THR A 169 -9.44 5.69 5.67
N PRO A 170 -9.78 6.48 4.64
CA PRO A 170 -9.48 6.10 3.26
C PRO A 170 -7.98 6.04 3.00
N GLY A 171 -7.56 5.20 2.05
CA GLY A 171 -6.16 5.09 1.63
C GLY A 171 -5.35 4.04 2.39
N GLY A 172 -6.01 3.09 3.03
CA GLY A 172 -5.36 1.99 3.74
C GLY A 172 -5.17 2.26 5.25
N THR A 173 -5.06 1.20 6.02
CA THR A 173 -4.80 1.23 7.46
C THR A 173 -3.45 0.59 7.77
N TYR A 174 -2.62 1.29 8.51
CA TYR A 174 -1.25 0.90 8.80
C TYR A 174 -1.00 0.84 10.31
N HIS A 175 -0.07 -0.02 10.73
CA HIS A 175 0.41 0.00 12.11
C HIS A 175 1.09 1.35 12.40
N THR A 176 1.01 1.81 13.64
CA THR A 176 1.69 3.05 14.03
C THR A 176 3.21 2.89 13.89
N ALA A 177 3.89 3.95 13.45
CA ALA A 177 5.34 3.93 13.25
C ALA A 177 6.16 3.88 14.55
N ALA A 178 5.52 4.08 15.70
CA ALA A 178 6.17 3.98 17.01
C ALA A 178 6.38 2.49 17.36
N TYR A 179 7.46 1.92 16.89
CA TYR A 179 7.87 0.59 17.27
C TYR A 179 8.53 0.62 18.64
N ASP A 180 7.81 0.06 19.61
CA ASP A 180 8.37 -0.32 20.91
C ASP A 180 8.00 -1.79 21.11
N PRO A 181 8.97 -2.70 21.38
CA PRO A 181 8.67 -4.12 21.61
C PRO A 181 7.63 -4.26 22.73
N GLY A 182 6.41 -4.72 22.36
CA GLY A 182 5.26 -4.83 23.26
C GLY A 182 4.20 -3.74 23.09
N SER A 183 4.36 -2.78 22.17
CA SER A 183 3.31 -1.85 21.73
C SER A 183 2.66 -2.33 20.42
N ASP A 184 1.50 -1.75 20.02
CA ASP A 184 0.81 -2.05 18.76
C ASP A 184 1.53 -1.45 17.52
N GLY A 185 2.79 -1.01 17.65
CA GLY A 185 3.57 -0.39 16.60
C GLY A 185 4.44 -1.37 15.83
N MET A 186 4.61 -1.13 14.53
CA MET A 186 5.58 -1.81 13.69
C MET A 186 6.52 -0.80 13.02
N PRO A 187 7.77 -1.18 12.71
CA PRO A 187 8.71 -0.27 12.09
C PRO A 187 8.16 0.31 10.79
N MET A 188 8.37 1.61 10.59
CA MET A 188 8.21 2.28 9.31
C MET A 188 9.59 2.46 8.68
N TYR A 189 9.69 2.18 7.40
CA TYR A 189 10.92 2.31 6.63
C TYR A 189 10.76 3.42 5.60
N THR A 190 11.86 4.06 5.24
CA THR A 190 11.82 5.21 4.33
C THR A 190 12.96 5.12 3.33
N GLN A 191 12.66 5.43 2.06
CA GLN A 191 13.70 5.60 1.03
C GLN A 191 13.50 6.93 0.31
N THR A 192 14.60 7.67 0.15
CA THR A 192 14.65 8.89 -0.68
C THR A 192 15.16 8.53 -2.07
N PHE A 193 14.50 9.04 -3.09
CA PHE A 193 14.83 8.87 -4.50
C PHE A 193 15.39 10.20 -5.02
N THR A 194 16.67 10.26 -5.35
CA THR A 194 17.33 11.49 -5.78
C THR A 194 17.29 11.68 -7.30
N GLY A 195 17.34 10.59 -8.05
CA GLY A 195 17.25 10.58 -9.52
C GLY A 195 15.83 10.32 -10.03
N GLY A 196 15.00 9.67 -9.22
CA GLY A 196 13.62 9.30 -9.54
C GLY A 196 13.47 7.97 -10.30
N ASP A 197 14.55 7.40 -10.84
CA ASP A 197 14.56 6.15 -11.60
C ASP A 197 15.11 4.94 -10.83
N GLU A 198 15.45 5.13 -9.56
CA GLU A 198 15.97 4.07 -8.70
C GLU A 198 14.89 3.03 -8.39
N ASP A 199 15.31 1.79 -8.14
CA ASP A 199 14.49 0.76 -7.50
C ASP A 199 14.25 1.13 -6.03
N LEU A 200 13.12 0.69 -5.46
CA LEU A 200 12.97 0.71 -4.01
C LEU A 200 13.67 -0.53 -3.43
N GLU A 201 14.54 -0.33 -2.45
CA GLU A 201 15.21 -1.40 -1.72
C GLU A 201 15.42 -1.01 -0.26
N VAL A 202 14.63 -1.58 0.65
CA VAL A 202 14.68 -1.28 2.09
C VAL A 202 14.81 -2.54 2.93
N ASP A 203 15.62 -2.47 3.98
CA ASP A 203 15.75 -3.54 4.98
C ASP A 203 14.50 -3.57 5.86
N VAL A 204 13.66 -4.59 5.67
CA VAL A 204 12.41 -4.80 6.39
C VAL A 204 12.49 -5.96 7.38
N THR A 205 13.69 -6.33 7.76
CA THR A 205 13.97 -7.51 8.61
C THR A 205 13.13 -7.50 9.87
N ALA A 206 13.04 -6.37 10.58
CA ALA A 206 12.29 -6.30 11.83
C ALA A 206 10.80 -6.67 11.64
N ALA A 207 10.14 -6.12 10.62
CA ALA A 207 8.73 -6.44 10.36
C ALA A 207 8.52 -7.91 9.97
N VAL A 208 9.41 -8.45 9.11
CA VAL A 208 9.33 -9.85 8.68
C VAL A 208 9.55 -10.80 9.86
N GLU A 209 10.48 -10.49 10.77
CA GLU A 209 10.73 -11.29 11.96
C GLU A 209 9.52 -11.33 12.91
N GLU A 210 8.81 -10.20 13.10
CA GLU A 210 7.59 -10.14 13.89
C GLU A 210 6.46 -11.00 13.28
N TRP A 211 6.35 -11.02 11.94
CA TRP A 211 5.38 -11.89 11.26
C TRP A 211 5.76 -13.37 11.35
N VAL A 212 7.05 -13.71 11.24
CA VAL A 212 7.55 -15.08 11.40
C VAL A 212 7.33 -15.57 12.83
N ALA A 213 7.57 -14.71 13.82
CA ALA A 213 7.31 -15.01 15.23
C ALA A 213 5.80 -15.20 15.51
N GLY A 214 4.94 -14.54 14.73
CA GLY A 214 3.49 -14.57 14.93
C GLY A 214 3.01 -13.53 15.93
N THR A 215 3.83 -12.53 16.27
CA THR A 215 3.47 -11.41 17.13
C THR A 215 2.41 -10.55 16.45
N TYR A 216 2.57 -10.34 15.15
CA TYR A 216 1.62 -9.63 14.30
C TYR A 216 1.15 -10.51 13.13
N LEU A 217 -0.07 -10.25 12.66
CA LEU A 217 -0.57 -10.87 11.43
C LEU A 217 0.08 -10.24 10.21
N ASN A 218 0.43 -11.08 9.23
CA ASN A 218 1.00 -10.61 7.98
C ASN A 218 -0.11 -10.18 7.01
N TYR A 219 -0.33 -8.89 6.91
CA TYR A 219 -1.17 -8.27 5.88
C TYR A 219 -0.33 -7.54 4.81
N GLY A 220 1.01 -7.71 4.85
CA GLY A 220 1.92 -7.13 3.91
C GLY A 220 2.32 -5.69 4.22
N PHE A 221 2.87 -5.03 3.22
CA PHE A 221 3.34 -3.66 3.28
C PHE A 221 2.45 -2.72 2.46
N GLY A 222 2.23 -1.52 2.99
CA GLY A 222 1.80 -0.39 2.21
C GLY A 222 2.98 0.48 1.81
N VAL A 223 2.96 1.02 0.59
CA VAL A 223 3.95 1.98 0.11
C VAL A 223 3.24 3.28 -0.27
N HIS A 224 3.65 4.37 0.31
CA HIS A 224 3.02 5.68 0.12
C HIS A 224 4.05 6.81 0.26
N LEU A 225 3.69 8.00 -0.21
CA LEU A 225 4.48 9.21 0.01
C LEU A 225 4.51 9.59 1.50
N THR A 226 5.51 10.37 1.89
CA THR A 226 5.51 10.99 3.23
C THR A 226 4.38 12.00 3.34
N SER A 227 3.92 12.26 4.56
CA SER A 227 2.84 13.23 4.81
C SER A 227 3.18 14.64 4.31
N SER A 228 4.46 15.01 4.24
CA SER A 228 4.90 16.29 3.69
C SER A 228 4.82 16.37 2.16
N GLN A 229 4.76 15.24 1.47
CA GLN A 229 4.68 15.15 0.00
C GLN A 229 3.31 14.75 -0.51
N GLU A 230 2.45 14.17 0.32
CA GLU A 230 1.03 14.03 -0.02
C GLU A 230 0.38 15.42 -0.05
N ALA A 231 -0.37 15.71 -1.10
CA ALA A 231 -0.98 17.01 -1.26
C ALA A 231 -1.98 17.34 -0.14
N TYR A 232 -2.09 18.62 0.16
CA TYR A 232 -3.02 19.15 1.14
C TYR A 232 -4.44 19.27 0.55
N SER A 233 -5.43 18.72 1.26
CA SER A 233 -6.84 18.83 0.86
C SER A 233 -7.52 19.98 1.57
N VAL A 234 -8.07 20.92 0.80
CA VAL A 234 -8.90 22.03 1.29
C VAL A 234 -10.35 21.74 0.93
N GLY A 235 -11.03 20.91 1.74
CA GLY A 235 -12.49 20.77 1.60
C GLY A 235 -12.98 19.94 0.41
N ASP A 236 -12.16 19.05 -0.10
CA ASP A 236 -12.43 18.18 -1.24
C ASP A 236 -13.39 16.99 -0.95
N GLY A 237 -14.04 16.99 0.18
CA GLY A 237 -15.01 15.96 0.52
C GLY A 237 -14.45 14.82 1.38
N THR A 238 -15.31 13.83 1.66
CA THR A 238 -15.11 12.79 2.67
C THR A 238 -14.08 11.70 2.28
N ASN A 239 -13.67 11.66 1.01
CA ASN A 239 -12.79 10.59 0.48
C ASN A 239 -11.32 11.01 0.37
N VAL A 240 -10.96 12.19 0.84
CA VAL A 240 -9.58 12.67 0.87
C VAL A 240 -9.18 12.95 2.30
N PRO A 241 -8.17 12.27 2.85
CA PRO A 241 -7.68 12.59 4.19
C PRO A 241 -7.23 14.04 4.23
N ARG A 242 -7.71 14.79 5.21
CA ARG A 242 -7.21 16.15 5.44
C ARG A 242 -5.79 16.06 5.98
N ASN A 243 -4.83 16.46 5.16
CA ASN A 243 -3.42 16.47 5.52
C ASN A 243 -2.93 17.91 5.74
N LEU A 244 -2.89 18.36 6.98
CA LEU A 244 -2.45 19.71 7.35
C LEU A 244 -0.94 19.93 7.16
N ASN A 245 -0.16 18.86 7.01
CA ASN A 245 1.29 18.88 6.86
C ASN A 245 1.74 18.61 5.42
N GLY A 246 0.78 18.43 4.50
CA GLY A 246 1.08 18.14 3.10
C GLY A 246 1.48 19.35 2.29
N SER A 247 2.03 19.11 1.10
CA SER A 247 2.32 20.14 0.12
C SER A 247 1.03 20.75 -0.43
N SER A 248 0.99 22.07 -0.60
CA SER A 248 -0.12 22.75 -1.28
C SER A 248 -0.18 22.41 -2.77
N ASP A 249 0.98 22.12 -3.35
CA ASP A 249 1.15 21.70 -4.75
C ASP A 249 1.98 20.43 -4.79
N SER A 250 1.49 19.40 -5.45
CA SER A 250 2.18 18.12 -5.56
C SER A 250 2.00 17.51 -6.94
N TYR A 251 3.08 16.98 -7.51
CA TYR A 251 3.14 16.36 -8.84
C TYR A 251 4.07 15.13 -8.81
N TYR A 252 4.07 14.39 -7.71
CA TYR A 252 4.90 13.21 -7.56
C TYR A 252 4.23 11.99 -8.17
N THR A 253 4.99 11.24 -8.96
CA THR A 253 4.56 9.94 -9.52
C THR A 253 5.75 8.98 -9.52
N LYS A 254 5.55 7.77 -9.01
CA LYS A 254 6.53 6.68 -9.04
C LYS A 254 5.84 5.39 -9.43
N LYS A 255 6.43 4.65 -10.38
CA LYS A 255 5.89 3.41 -10.92
C LYS A 255 6.84 2.24 -10.68
N PHE A 256 6.27 1.09 -10.32
CA PHE A 256 6.98 -0.16 -10.14
C PHE A 256 6.28 -1.27 -10.94
N PHE A 257 7.02 -2.31 -11.30
CA PHE A 257 6.41 -3.51 -11.86
C PHE A 257 5.62 -4.26 -10.78
N SER A 258 4.44 -4.76 -11.15
CA SER A 258 3.59 -5.55 -10.28
C SER A 258 3.91 -7.05 -10.35
N ARG A 259 3.23 -7.84 -9.53
CA ARG A 259 3.27 -9.29 -9.53
C ARG A 259 2.79 -9.93 -10.84
N THR A 260 1.84 -9.27 -11.51
CA THR A 260 1.25 -9.75 -12.78
C THR A 260 2.08 -9.38 -14.00
N SER A 261 3.09 -8.52 -13.86
CA SER A 261 3.94 -8.08 -14.95
C SER A 261 4.58 -9.25 -15.74
N ASP A 262 4.62 -9.14 -17.06
CA ASP A 262 5.35 -10.06 -17.94
C ASP A 262 6.85 -10.10 -17.68
N PHE A 263 7.41 -9.05 -17.08
CA PHE A 263 8.82 -8.99 -16.68
C PHE A 263 9.07 -9.76 -15.39
N PHE A 264 9.06 -11.08 -15.45
CA PHE A 264 9.16 -11.98 -14.30
C PHE A 264 10.26 -11.61 -13.27
N PHE A 265 11.46 -11.22 -13.75
CA PHE A 265 12.58 -10.87 -12.88
C PHE A 265 12.45 -9.50 -12.21
N LYS A 266 11.44 -8.71 -12.58
CA LYS A 266 11.16 -7.38 -12.02
C LYS A 266 9.92 -7.34 -11.13
N ARG A 267 9.32 -8.49 -10.85
CA ARG A 267 8.21 -8.58 -9.90
C ARG A 267 8.68 -8.26 -8.50
N PRO A 268 7.80 -7.75 -7.60
CA PRO A 268 8.14 -7.48 -6.21
C PRO A 268 8.71 -8.70 -5.49
N VAL A 269 9.79 -8.53 -4.75
CA VAL A 269 10.46 -9.63 -4.02
C VAL A 269 10.91 -9.20 -2.62
N LEU A 270 10.93 -10.19 -1.75
CA LEU A 270 11.69 -10.20 -0.50
C LEU A 270 12.93 -11.08 -0.65
#